data_c6f400810be3c02107dece6e45b4d7a3
#
_entry.id   c6f400810be3c02107dece6e45b4d7a3
#
_cell.length_a   1.000
_cell.length_b   1.000
_cell.length_c   1.000
_cell.angle_alpha   90.00
_cell.angle_beta   90.00
_cell.angle_gamma   90.00
#
_symmetry.space_group_name_H-M   'P 1'
#
loop_
_entity.id
_entity.type
_entity.pdbx_description
1 polymer ?
#
loop_
_entity_poly.entity_id
_entity_poly.type
_entity_poly.pdbx_seq_one_letter_code
_entity_poly.pdbx_strand_id
1 'polypeptide(L)'
;MNIELGLNKKVRRAYGIDEIALVPGNRTLDYDLTDPSWSIGNFKREVPIVASAMDSVVDVNTAVELTKLGSLGVINMEGIQTRYENPDEISVSYTHLRAHET
;
A
#
# COMPACT_ATOMS: atom_id res chain seq x y z
N MET A 1 -1.10 -0.64 24.68
CA MET A 1 -1.39 -1.76 25.62
C MET A 1 -1.11 -3.08 24.92
N ASN A 2 -0.29 -3.93 25.51
CA ASN A 2 -0.04 -5.28 25.02
C ASN A 2 -0.99 -6.26 25.68
N ILE A 3 -1.62 -7.10 24.89
CA ILE A 3 -2.55 -8.14 25.35
C ILE A 3 -1.85 -9.48 25.17
N GLU A 4 -1.88 -10.32 26.19
CA GLU A 4 -1.35 -11.69 26.12
C GLU A 4 -2.41 -12.64 25.58
N LEU A 5 -2.11 -13.32 24.46
CA LEU A 5 -2.93 -14.39 23.90
C LEU A 5 -2.18 -15.71 24.04
N GLY A 6 -2.44 -16.43 25.14
CA GLY A 6 -1.76 -17.68 25.42
C GLY A 6 -0.30 -17.53 25.83
N LEU A 7 0.40 -18.64 26.03
CA LEU A 7 1.78 -18.68 26.48
C LEU A 7 2.71 -17.99 25.46
N ASN A 8 3.36 -16.90 25.88
CA ASN A 8 4.39 -16.16 25.15
C ASN A 8 3.92 -15.48 23.84
N LYS A 9 2.62 -15.30 23.63
CA LYS A 9 2.09 -14.57 22.49
C LYS A 9 1.57 -13.20 22.92
N LYS A 10 2.27 -12.15 22.51
CA LYS A 10 1.87 -10.76 22.79
C LYS A 10 1.28 -10.15 21.51
N VAL A 11 0.14 -9.52 21.63
CA VAL A 11 -0.51 -8.78 20.55
C VAL A 11 -0.80 -7.34 21.01
N ARG A 12 -0.89 -6.42 20.06
CA ARG A 12 -1.33 -5.05 20.30
C ARG A 12 -2.77 -4.90 19.81
N ARG A 13 -3.54 -4.10 20.51
CA ARG A 13 -4.86 -3.73 20.04
C ARG A 13 -4.74 -2.90 18.76
N ALA A 14 -5.48 -3.29 17.73
CA ALA A 14 -5.70 -2.49 16.55
C ALA A 14 -7.07 -1.81 16.63
N TYR A 15 -7.20 -0.66 16.00
CA TYR A 15 -8.45 0.11 15.99
C TYR A 15 -8.97 0.19 14.56
N GLY A 16 -10.28 0.04 14.40
CA GLY A 16 -10.96 0.39 13.17
C GLY A 16 -10.99 1.91 12.98
N ILE A 17 -11.14 2.34 11.74
CA ILE A 17 -11.16 3.78 11.41
C ILE A 17 -12.37 4.49 12.05
N ASP A 18 -13.44 3.76 12.31
CA ASP A 18 -14.65 4.19 12.99
C ASP A 18 -14.50 4.33 14.52
N GLU A 19 -13.42 3.76 15.09
CA GLU A 19 -13.11 3.83 16.51
C GLU A 19 -12.18 5.01 16.88
N ILE A 20 -11.66 5.72 15.89
CA ILE A 20 -10.69 6.80 16.09
C ILE A 20 -11.19 8.12 15.50
N ALA A 21 -10.68 9.21 16.03
CA ALA A 21 -10.92 10.55 15.50
C ALA A 21 -9.63 11.37 15.52
N LEU A 22 -9.51 12.27 14.55
CA LEU A 22 -8.42 13.22 14.53
C LEU A 22 -8.69 14.35 15.52
N VAL A 23 -7.72 14.60 16.39
CA VAL A 23 -7.78 15.71 17.34
C VAL A 23 -6.97 16.88 16.77
N PRO A 24 -7.53 18.10 16.71
CA PRO A 24 -6.80 19.27 16.26
C PRO A 24 -5.55 19.52 17.11
N GLY A 25 -4.42 19.75 16.43
CA GLY A 25 -3.17 20.13 17.10
C GLY A 25 -3.13 21.63 17.45
N ASN A 26 -2.13 22.01 18.23
CA ASN A 26 -1.93 23.40 18.64
C ASN A 26 -1.26 24.28 17.56
N ARG A 27 -0.86 23.69 16.44
CA ARG A 27 -0.13 24.36 15.38
C ARG A 27 -0.78 24.12 14.03
N THR A 28 -1.11 25.22 13.35
CA THR A 28 -1.57 25.18 11.98
C THR A 28 -0.36 25.35 11.05
N LEU A 29 -0.20 24.46 10.10
CA LEU A 29 0.77 24.54 9.02
C LEU A 29 0.04 24.76 7.71
N ASP A 30 0.66 25.55 6.80
CA ASP A 30 0.22 25.55 5.41
C ASP A 30 0.34 24.14 4.82
N TYR A 31 -0.62 23.76 4.00
CA TYR A 31 -0.63 22.43 3.37
C TYR A 31 0.63 22.19 2.51
N ASP A 32 1.20 23.25 1.91
CA ASP A 32 2.43 23.19 1.11
C ASP A 32 3.67 22.82 1.94
N LEU A 33 3.62 23.00 3.25
CA LEU A 33 4.70 22.64 4.18
C LEU A 33 4.54 21.20 4.72
N THR A 34 3.46 20.54 4.38
CA THR A 34 3.20 19.18 4.84
C THR A 34 3.91 18.18 3.92
N ASP A 35 4.69 17.30 4.51
CA ASP A 35 5.32 16.19 3.80
C ASP A 35 4.45 14.93 3.95
N PRO A 36 3.70 14.53 2.91
CA PRO A 36 2.87 13.34 2.94
C PRO A 36 3.63 12.06 2.60
N SER A 37 4.92 12.13 2.33
CA SER A 37 5.72 10.98 1.98
C SER A 37 5.72 9.92 3.08
N TRP A 38 5.77 8.67 2.68
CA TRP A 38 5.75 7.53 3.58
C TRP A 38 6.66 6.42 3.09
N SER A 39 7.02 5.53 3.99
CA SER A 39 7.84 4.37 3.66
C SER A 39 7.33 3.11 4.33
N ILE A 40 7.45 2.00 3.63
CA ILE A 40 7.20 0.67 4.16
C ILE A 40 8.33 -0.27 3.70
N GLY A 41 9.09 -0.79 4.66
CA GLY A 41 10.32 -1.52 4.32
C GLY A 41 11.25 -0.66 3.48
N ASN A 42 11.64 -1.14 2.30
CA ASN A 42 12.50 -0.44 1.36
C ASN A 42 11.74 0.47 0.36
N PHE A 43 10.41 0.52 0.45
CA PHE A 43 9.61 1.35 -0.44
C PHE A 43 9.39 2.72 0.17
N LYS A 44 9.76 3.75 -0.56
CA LYS A 44 9.42 5.13 -0.27
C LYS A 44 8.48 5.66 -1.34
N ARG A 45 7.41 6.31 -0.93
CA ARG A 45 6.40 6.88 -1.84
C ARG A 45 6.04 8.30 -1.41
N GLU A 46 5.69 9.13 -2.38
CA GLU A 46 5.34 10.53 -2.15
C GLU A 46 3.86 10.70 -1.83
N VAL A 47 3.01 9.86 -2.40
CA VAL A 47 1.55 9.94 -2.21
C VAL A 47 1.08 8.86 -1.23
N PRO A 48 0.44 9.24 -0.11
CA PRO A 48 0.04 8.33 0.94
C PRO A 48 -1.28 7.60 0.60
N ILE A 49 -1.37 7.08 -0.60
CA ILE A 49 -2.52 6.32 -1.09
C ILE A 49 -2.03 4.99 -1.64
N VAL A 50 -2.70 3.93 -1.24
CA VAL A 50 -2.45 2.58 -1.73
C VAL A 50 -3.74 2.04 -2.33
N ALA A 51 -3.68 1.64 -3.60
CA ALA A 51 -4.83 1.00 -4.24
C ALA A 51 -4.92 -0.47 -3.82
N SER A 52 -6.09 -0.88 -3.37
CA SER A 52 -6.34 -2.23 -2.85
C SER A 52 -6.23 -3.30 -3.94
N ALA A 53 -5.87 -4.51 -3.53
CA ALA A 53 -5.74 -5.68 -4.38
C ALA A 53 -7.10 -6.23 -4.84
N MET A 54 -7.76 -5.46 -5.69
CA MET A 54 -9.07 -5.79 -6.27
C MET A 54 -8.95 -5.89 -7.78
N ASP A 55 -9.27 -7.02 -8.36
CA ASP A 55 -9.15 -7.30 -9.79
C ASP A 55 -9.86 -6.30 -10.69
N SER A 56 -11.02 -5.83 -10.27
CA SER A 56 -11.82 -4.87 -11.03
C SER A 56 -11.28 -3.44 -10.95
N VAL A 57 -10.32 -3.17 -10.08
CA VAL A 57 -9.79 -1.83 -9.80
C VAL A 57 -8.34 -1.71 -10.21
N VAL A 58 -7.51 -2.69 -9.87
CA VAL A 58 -6.06 -2.64 -10.09
C VAL A 58 -5.60 -3.81 -10.93
N ASP A 59 -5.28 -3.56 -12.17
CA ASP A 59 -4.53 -4.45 -13.04
C ASP A 59 -3.04 -4.04 -13.08
N VAL A 60 -2.23 -4.76 -13.86
CA VAL A 60 -0.79 -4.48 -13.98
C VAL A 60 -0.54 -3.06 -14.51
N ASN A 61 -1.27 -2.64 -15.53
CA ASN A 61 -1.11 -1.31 -16.13
C ASN A 61 -1.47 -0.22 -15.13
N THR A 62 -2.59 -0.36 -14.43
CA THR A 62 -3.01 0.58 -13.39
C THR A 62 -1.98 0.66 -12.26
N ALA A 63 -1.43 -0.46 -11.82
CA ALA A 63 -0.40 -0.48 -10.78
C ALA A 63 0.88 0.26 -11.22
N VAL A 64 1.30 0.09 -12.48
CA VAL A 64 2.45 0.80 -13.06
C VAL A 64 2.18 2.31 -13.11
N GLU A 65 1.01 2.74 -13.57
CA GLU A 65 0.67 4.17 -13.63
C GLU A 65 0.58 4.79 -12.23
N LEU A 66 0.01 4.09 -11.26
CA LEU A 66 -0.02 4.55 -9.87
C LEU A 66 1.40 4.71 -9.30
N THR A 67 2.30 3.80 -9.62
CA THR A 67 3.70 3.89 -9.19
C THR A 67 4.40 5.10 -9.80
N LYS A 68 4.18 5.39 -11.08
CA LYS A 68 4.71 6.61 -11.73
C LYS A 68 4.18 7.90 -11.08
N LEU A 69 2.97 7.88 -10.57
CA LEU A 69 2.38 9.01 -9.84
C LEU A 69 2.86 9.14 -8.39
N GLY A 70 3.75 8.27 -7.93
CA GLY A 70 4.27 8.27 -6.56
C GLY A 70 3.39 7.57 -5.54
N SER A 71 2.39 6.81 -6.00
CA SER A 71 1.50 5.98 -5.18
C SER A 71 1.94 4.51 -5.19
N LEU A 72 1.11 3.61 -4.75
CA LEU A 72 1.34 2.17 -4.81
C LEU A 72 0.05 1.44 -5.19
N GLY A 73 0.11 0.56 -6.17
CA GLY A 73 -0.94 -0.37 -6.50
C GLY A 73 -0.60 -1.77 -6.01
N VAL A 74 -1.54 -2.42 -5.34
CA VAL A 74 -1.41 -3.83 -4.93
C VAL A 74 -2.24 -4.69 -5.87
N ILE A 75 -1.63 -5.74 -6.40
CA ILE A 75 -2.26 -6.63 -7.37
C ILE A 75 -2.72 -7.92 -6.69
N ASN A 76 -3.92 -8.36 -7.04
CA ASN A 76 -4.39 -9.68 -6.67
C ASN A 76 -3.81 -10.73 -7.63
N MET A 77 -2.93 -11.58 -7.12
CA MET A 77 -2.25 -12.61 -7.92
C MET A 77 -3.20 -13.65 -8.50
N GLU A 78 -4.29 -13.95 -7.83
CA GLU A 78 -5.33 -14.85 -8.36
C GLU A 78 -5.97 -14.29 -9.64
N GLY A 79 -6.21 -12.99 -9.69
CA GLY A 79 -6.69 -12.32 -10.89
C GLY A 79 -5.72 -12.38 -12.06
N ILE A 80 -4.42 -12.32 -11.79
CA ILE A 80 -3.40 -12.50 -12.83
C ILE A 80 -3.49 -13.91 -13.43
N GLN A 81 -3.61 -14.93 -12.61
CA GLN A 81 -3.70 -16.32 -13.08
C GLN A 81 -4.96 -16.61 -13.88
N THR A 82 -6.06 -15.93 -13.59
CA THR A 82 -7.34 -16.19 -14.23
C THR A 82 -7.61 -15.35 -15.47
N ARG A 83 -6.97 -14.19 -15.62
CA ARG A 83 -7.27 -13.21 -16.68
C ARG A 83 -6.25 -13.15 -17.81
N TYR A 84 -5.05 -13.65 -17.60
CA TYR A 84 -3.97 -13.60 -18.58
C TYR A 84 -3.66 -15.00 -19.12
N GLU A 85 -3.37 -15.08 -20.42
CA GLU A 85 -2.98 -16.34 -21.07
C GLU A 85 -1.60 -16.82 -20.57
N ASN A 86 -0.69 -15.88 -20.28
CA ASN A 86 0.64 -16.13 -19.78
C ASN A 86 0.89 -15.42 -18.44
N PRO A 87 0.31 -15.91 -17.33
CA PRO A 87 0.38 -15.24 -16.03
C PRO A 87 1.81 -15.12 -15.48
N ASP A 88 2.69 -16.06 -15.80
CA ASP A 88 4.08 -16.04 -15.35
C ASP A 88 4.86 -14.86 -15.95
N GLU A 89 4.69 -14.60 -17.25
CA GLU A 89 5.31 -13.46 -17.93
C GLU A 89 4.84 -12.13 -17.36
N ILE A 90 3.56 -12.02 -17.06
CA ILE A 90 2.96 -10.82 -16.46
C ILE A 90 3.51 -10.59 -15.05
N SER A 91 3.58 -11.64 -14.24
CA SER A 91 4.18 -11.57 -12.89
C SER A 91 5.63 -11.12 -12.92
N VAL A 92 6.43 -11.68 -13.82
CA VAL A 92 7.85 -11.35 -13.99
C VAL A 92 7.98 -9.90 -14.47
N SER A 93 7.21 -9.48 -15.47
CA SER A 93 7.20 -8.11 -15.97
C SER A 93 6.90 -7.09 -14.88
N TYR A 94 5.89 -7.34 -14.06
CA TYR A 94 5.55 -6.47 -12.92
C TYR A 94 6.67 -6.40 -11.88
N THR A 95 7.30 -7.53 -11.58
CA THR A 95 8.42 -7.59 -10.63
C THR A 95 9.63 -6.82 -11.15
N HIS A 96 9.95 -6.93 -12.45
CA HIS A 96 11.05 -6.20 -13.07
C HIS A 96 10.81 -4.69 -13.09
N LEU A 97 9.62 -4.23 -13.43
CA LEU A 97 9.26 -2.81 -13.38
C LEU A 97 9.45 -2.24 -11.98
N ARG A 98 9.09 -3.01 -10.97
CA ARG A 98 9.28 -2.65 -9.57
C ARG A 98 10.75 -2.56 -9.14
N ALA A 99 11.61 -3.41 -9.70
CA ALA A 99 13.04 -3.46 -9.37
C ALA A 99 13.82 -2.27 -9.96
N HIS A 100 13.34 -1.68 -11.05
CA HIS A 100 13.98 -0.54 -11.70
C HIS A 100 13.66 0.81 -11.02
N GLU A 101 12.71 0.85 -10.10
CA GLU A 101 12.29 2.06 -9.40
C GLU A 101 12.91 2.22 -8.01
N THR A 102 13.68 1.27 -7.59
CA THR A 102 14.51 1.38 -6.40
C THR A 102 15.93 1.79 -6.81
#